data_f58da68cbe2e76c7f5ef8c1076dafb90
#
_entry.id   f58da68cbe2e76c7f5ef8c1076dafb90
#
_cell.length_a   1.000
_cell.length_b   1.000
_cell.length_c   1.000
_cell.angle_alpha   90.00
_cell.angle_beta   90.00
_cell.angle_gamma   90.00
#
_symmetry.space_group_name_H-M   'P 1'
#
loop_
_entity.id
_entity.type
_entity.pdbx_description
1 polymer ?
#
loop_
_entity_poly.entity_id
_entity_poly.type
_entity_poly.pdbx_seq_one_letter_code
_entity_poly.pdbx_strand_id
1 'polypeptide(L)'
;KFYQSLVTLMEEKIDGSYADLDFNRIYGSGQSAGSAATQGFAVTNPEFFAAVGSTSAAAAEKENSAFETIPTMLIAGQMDLGDMPKGFESTSLQNWAKYMLKANGIDKEFTAEDADQHFSADSRHPDVYSWTKTIDGVDVPLVQWALCLLRPHNCYPSDMPMLWDFMEHFSFEKAEDGTITRYYSASAFERDDAVILK
;
A
#
# COMPACT_ATOMS: atom_id res chain seq x y z
N LYS A 1 -19.67 2.43 2.86
CA LYS A 1 -20.59 2.15 3.98
C LYS A 1 -20.04 1.09 4.94
N PHE A 2 -19.71 -0.13 4.50
CA PHE A 2 -19.27 -1.22 5.40
C PHE A 2 -18.04 -0.83 6.25
N TYR A 3 -16.95 -0.42 5.62
CA TYR A 3 -15.71 -0.03 6.34
C TYR A 3 -15.94 1.16 7.27
N GLN A 4 -16.68 2.18 6.83
CA GLN A 4 -17.01 3.33 7.67
C GLN A 4 -17.83 2.90 8.89
N SER A 5 -18.85 2.06 8.71
CA SER A 5 -19.66 1.54 9.84
C SER A 5 -18.83 0.67 10.79
N LEU A 6 -17.83 -0.06 10.27
CA LEU A 6 -16.92 -0.84 11.11
C LEU A 6 -16.04 0.08 11.96
N VAL A 7 -15.46 1.12 11.39
CA VAL A 7 -14.65 2.09 12.15
C VAL A 7 -15.48 2.75 13.24
N THR A 8 -16.70 3.24 12.91
CA THR A 8 -17.60 3.81 13.91
C THR A 8 -17.92 2.82 15.03
N LEU A 9 -18.15 1.55 14.70
CA LEU A 9 -18.40 0.52 15.72
C LEU A 9 -17.15 0.32 16.63
N MET A 10 -15.96 0.36 16.06
CA MET A 10 -14.72 0.23 16.82
C MET A 10 -14.53 1.43 17.76
N GLU A 11 -14.77 2.65 17.28
CA GLU A 11 -14.75 3.88 18.10
C GLU A 11 -15.75 3.79 19.27
N GLU A 12 -16.98 3.39 19.00
CA GLU A 12 -18.05 3.35 20.02
C GLU A 12 -17.95 2.20 21.02
N LYS A 13 -17.38 1.06 20.64
CA LYS A 13 -17.48 -0.19 21.40
C LYS A 13 -16.16 -0.78 21.86
N ILE A 14 -15.06 -0.44 21.22
CA ILE A 14 -13.74 -1.05 21.46
C ILE A 14 -12.80 -0.03 22.07
N ASP A 15 -12.70 1.16 21.46
CA ASP A 15 -11.77 2.18 21.86
C ASP A 15 -12.02 2.65 23.31
N GLY A 16 -10.96 2.79 24.08
CA GLY A 16 -11.02 3.16 25.50
C GLY A 16 -11.67 2.11 26.43
N SER A 17 -12.28 1.04 25.90
CA SER A 17 -12.93 -0.01 26.69
C SER A 17 -12.14 -1.32 26.73
N TYR A 18 -11.58 -1.73 25.59
CA TYR A 18 -10.84 -2.98 25.44
C TYR A 18 -9.43 -2.76 24.92
N ALA A 19 -9.22 -1.69 24.16
CA ALA A 19 -7.92 -1.29 23.61
C ALA A 19 -7.95 0.21 23.32
N ASP A 20 -6.79 0.84 23.30
CA ASP A 20 -6.61 2.18 22.78
C ASP A 20 -6.28 2.06 21.28
N LEU A 21 -7.16 2.53 20.42
CA LEU A 21 -7.03 2.41 18.97
C LEU A 21 -6.50 3.70 18.37
N ASP A 22 -5.51 3.58 17.46
CA ASP A 22 -5.00 4.72 16.69
C ASP A 22 -5.75 4.83 15.35
N PHE A 23 -6.78 5.65 15.31
CA PHE A 23 -7.58 5.92 14.09
C PHE A 23 -6.84 6.73 13.03
N ASN A 24 -5.65 7.24 13.32
CA ASN A 24 -4.76 7.85 12.33
C ASN A 24 -3.93 6.82 11.55
N ARG A 25 -4.04 5.54 11.91
CA ARG A 25 -3.28 4.41 11.36
C ARG A 25 -4.19 3.27 10.92
N ILE A 26 -5.21 3.59 10.13
CA ILE A 26 -6.08 2.58 9.53
C ILE A 26 -5.42 2.07 8.24
N TYR A 27 -5.15 0.78 8.17
CA TYR A 27 -4.53 0.14 7.01
C TYR A 27 -5.48 -0.82 6.32
N GLY A 28 -5.36 -0.88 4.99
CA GLY A 28 -6.12 -1.83 4.19
C GLY A 28 -5.27 -3.02 3.77
N SER A 29 -5.78 -4.25 3.96
CA SER A 29 -5.12 -5.45 3.46
C SER A 29 -6.12 -6.43 2.87
N GLY A 30 -5.65 -7.25 1.92
CA GLY A 30 -6.48 -8.27 1.30
C GLY A 30 -5.68 -9.22 0.41
N GLN A 31 -6.27 -10.38 0.12
CA GLN A 31 -5.72 -11.39 -0.78
C GLN A 31 -6.68 -11.67 -1.93
N SER A 32 -6.17 -11.83 -3.16
CA SER A 32 -6.95 -12.17 -4.35
C SER A 32 -8.09 -11.15 -4.60
N ALA A 33 -9.34 -11.58 -4.62
CA ALA A 33 -10.48 -10.67 -4.72
C ALA A 33 -10.52 -9.63 -3.60
N GLY A 34 -10.05 -9.98 -2.39
CA GLY A 34 -9.89 -9.05 -1.26
C GLY A 34 -8.81 -8.00 -1.53
N SER A 35 -7.71 -8.36 -2.20
CA SER A 35 -6.68 -7.42 -2.66
C SER A 35 -7.28 -6.38 -3.61
N ALA A 36 -7.97 -6.84 -4.67
CA ALA A 36 -8.61 -5.95 -5.63
C ALA A 36 -9.69 -5.06 -4.98
N ALA A 37 -10.47 -5.62 -4.04
CA ALA A 37 -11.49 -4.87 -3.31
C ALA A 37 -10.89 -3.78 -2.42
N THR A 38 -9.81 -4.10 -1.67
CA THR A 38 -9.11 -3.16 -0.78
C THR A 38 -8.47 -2.01 -1.57
N GLN A 39 -7.75 -2.32 -2.64
CA GLN A 39 -7.14 -1.32 -3.51
C GLN A 39 -8.20 -0.46 -4.20
N GLY A 40 -9.25 -1.08 -4.74
CA GLY A 40 -10.36 -0.36 -5.34
C GLY A 40 -11.12 0.53 -4.36
N PHE A 41 -11.21 0.13 -3.08
CA PHE A 41 -11.77 0.98 -2.03
C PHE A 41 -10.84 2.16 -1.71
N ALA A 42 -9.55 1.92 -1.57
CA ALA A 42 -8.57 2.98 -1.32
C ALA A 42 -8.55 4.05 -2.42
N VAL A 43 -8.63 3.62 -3.69
CA VAL A 43 -8.70 4.53 -4.85
C VAL A 43 -9.98 5.38 -4.85
N THR A 44 -11.10 4.82 -4.39
CA THR A 44 -12.39 5.53 -4.36
C THR A 44 -12.65 6.29 -3.06
N ASN A 45 -11.90 6.02 -2.02
CA ASN A 45 -11.99 6.64 -0.69
C ASN A 45 -10.57 6.85 -0.14
N PRO A 46 -9.76 7.69 -0.79
CA PRO A 46 -8.35 7.84 -0.43
C PRO A 46 -8.16 8.38 1.00
N GLU A 47 -9.18 9.04 1.53
CA GLU A 47 -9.20 9.58 2.88
C GLU A 47 -9.33 8.52 3.99
N PHE A 48 -9.47 7.24 3.64
CA PHE A 48 -9.82 6.20 4.61
C PHE A 48 -8.62 5.42 5.15
N PHE A 49 -7.62 5.12 4.31
CA PHE A 49 -6.44 4.36 4.71
C PHE A 49 -5.18 5.22 4.75
N ALA A 50 -4.32 5.00 5.74
CA ALA A 50 -2.98 5.56 5.77
C ALA A 50 -2.09 4.92 4.71
N ALA A 51 -2.19 3.61 4.53
CA ALA A 51 -1.52 2.83 3.49
C ALA A 51 -2.30 1.55 3.17
N VAL A 52 -1.94 0.91 2.04
CA VAL A 52 -2.55 -0.35 1.59
C VAL A 52 -1.47 -1.37 1.28
N GLY A 53 -1.61 -2.57 1.87
CA GLY A 53 -0.75 -3.71 1.60
C GLY A 53 -1.57 -4.93 1.21
N SER A 54 -1.32 -5.54 0.04
CA SER A 54 -2.16 -6.63 -0.47
C SER A 54 -1.41 -7.69 -1.24
N THR A 55 -2.07 -8.83 -1.51
CA THR A 55 -1.41 -9.97 -2.13
C THR A 55 -2.24 -10.57 -3.27
N SER A 56 -1.55 -11.05 -4.30
CA SER A 56 -2.07 -11.95 -5.35
C SER A 56 -3.18 -11.38 -6.24
N ALA A 57 -3.40 -10.08 -6.28
CA ALA A 57 -4.19 -9.43 -7.34
C ALA A 57 -3.90 -7.93 -7.40
N ALA A 58 -3.71 -7.44 -8.60
CA ALA A 58 -3.69 -6.01 -8.90
C ALA A 58 -5.13 -5.49 -9.04
N ALA A 59 -5.41 -4.28 -8.58
CA ALA A 59 -6.72 -3.66 -8.80
C ALA A 59 -6.92 -3.38 -10.29
N ALA A 60 -8.12 -3.61 -10.78
CA ALA A 60 -8.51 -3.12 -12.09
C ALA A 60 -8.53 -1.59 -12.06
N GLU A 61 -8.03 -0.97 -13.14
CA GLU A 61 -8.09 0.47 -13.34
C GLU A 61 -9.55 0.94 -13.22
N LYS A 62 -9.81 1.81 -12.27
CA LYS A 62 -11.06 2.58 -12.22
C LYS A 62 -10.71 4.01 -12.57
N GLU A 63 -11.41 4.58 -13.52
CA GLU A 63 -11.32 6.00 -13.80
C GLU A 63 -11.73 6.77 -12.53
N ASN A 64 -10.75 7.19 -11.77
CA ASN A 64 -10.91 8.17 -10.72
C ASN A 64 -10.13 9.42 -11.13
N SER A 65 -10.82 10.52 -11.24
CA SER A 65 -10.25 11.81 -11.62
C SER A 65 -9.43 12.47 -10.50
N ALA A 66 -9.62 12.03 -9.27
CA ALA A 66 -8.86 12.53 -8.11
C ALA A 66 -7.70 11.58 -7.81
N PHE A 67 -6.50 11.95 -8.23
CA PHE A 67 -5.28 11.27 -7.83
C PHE A 67 -4.85 11.82 -6.48
N GLU A 68 -5.01 11.01 -5.45
CA GLU A 68 -4.49 11.31 -4.12
C GLU A 68 -3.43 10.29 -3.72
N THR A 69 -2.48 10.73 -2.91
CA THR A 69 -1.40 9.86 -2.41
C THR A 69 -1.97 8.63 -1.70
N ILE A 70 -1.61 7.45 -2.20
CA ILE A 70 -2.00 6.15 -1.64
C ILE A 70 -0.74 5.29 -1.54
N PRO A 71 -0.01 5.34 -0.41
CA PRO A 71 1.12 4.44 -0.20
C PRO A 71 0.65 3.00 -0.33
N THR A 72 1.32 2.22 -1.19
CA THR A 72 0.83 0.89 -1.55
C THR A 72 1.95 -0.12 -1.72
N MET A 73 1.72 -1.33 -1.21
CA MET A 73 2.56 -2.50 -1.47
C MET A 73 1.71 -3.63 -2.03
N LEU A 74 2.21 -4.26 -3.11
CA LEU A 74 1.61 -5.46 -3.70
C LEU A 74 2.61 -6.61 -3.70
N ILE A 75 2.22 -7.73 -3.08
CA ILE A 75 2.98 -8.97 -3.13
C ILE A 75 2.36 -9.89 -4.18
N ALA A 76 3.18 -10.42 -5.10
CA ALA A 76 2.75 -11.35 -6.14
C ALA A 76 3.63 -12.60 -6.17
N GLY A 77 3.04 -13.71 -6.60
CA GLY A 77 3.77 -14.97 -6.79
C GLY A 77 4.27 -15.12 -8.23
N GLN A 78 5.47 -15.66 -8.39
CA GLN A 78 6.01 -16.01 -9.72
C GLN A 78 5.16 -17.06 -10.47
N MET A 79 4.37 -17.85 -9.74
CA MET A 79 3.43 -18.84 -10.28
C MET A 79 1.96 -18.47 -9.99
N ASP A 80 1.68 -17.18 -9.89
CA ASP A 80 0.34 -16.64 -9.63
C ASP A 80 -0.61 -16.83 -10.82
N LEU A 81 -1.87 -16.41 -10.72
CA LEU A 81 -2.88 -16.57 -11.76
C LEU A 81 -2.80 -15.45 -12.83
N GLY A 82 -3.43 -15.72 -13.96
CA GLY A 82 -3.57 -14.75 -15.05
C GLY A 82 -2.23 -14.42 -15.69
N ASP A 83 -1.96 -13.15 -15.87
CA ASP A 83 -0.72 -12.65 -16.46
C ASP A 83 0.32 -12.17 -15.42
N MET A 84 -0.01 -12.22 -14.12
CA MET A 84 0.88 -11.78 -13.04
C MET A 84 2.26 -12.45 -13.02
N PRO A 85 2.40 -13.76 -13.40
CA PRO A 85 3.70 -14.42 -13.54
C PRO A 85 4.66 -13.76 -14.52
N LYS A 86 4.18 -12.92 -15.44
CA LYS A 86 5.02 -12.18 -16.37
C LYS A 86 5.82 -11.04 -15.73
N GLY A 87 5.58 -10.75 -14.45
CA GLY A 87 6.28 -9.70 -13.72
C GLY A 87 6.11 -8.33 -14.39
N PHE A 88 7.21 -7.68 -14.73
CA PHE A 88 7.17 -6.36 -15.41
C PHE A 88 6.46 -6.36 -16.77
N GLU A 89 6.28 -7.50 -17.42
CA GLU A 89 5.52 -7.63 -18.67
C GLU A 89 4.03 -7.91 -18.45
N SER A 90 3.58 -8.03 -17.19
CA SER A 90 2.18 -8.25 -16.86
C SER A 90 1.35 -7.00 -17.14
N THR A 91 0.31 -7.11 -17.98
CA THR A 91 -0.61 -6.01 -18.24
C THR A 91 -1.33 -5.55 -16.98
N SER A 92 -1.71 -6.50 -16.11
CA SER A 92 -2.39 -6.20 -14.85
C SER A 92 -1.49 -5.41 -13.89
N LEU A 93 -0.21 -5.80 -13.77
CA LEU A 93 0.76 -5.10 -12.93
C LEU A 93 1.14 -3.74 -13.51
N GLN A 94 1.32 -3.65 -14.84
CA GLN A 94 1.58 -2.38 -15.51
C GLN A 94 0.45 -1.36 -15.29
N ASN A 95 -0.80 -1.78 -15.42
CA ASN A 95 -1.96 -0.91 -15.19
C ASN A 95 -2.06 -0.47 -13.73
N TRP A 96 -1.86 -1.41 -12.80
CA TRP A 96 -1.82 -1.11 -11.37
C TRP A 96 -0.71 -0.11 -11.02
N ALA A 97 0.51 -0.38 -11.47
CA ALA A 97 1.66 0.46 -11.17
C ALA A 97 1.52 1.85 -11.77
N LYS A 98 1.10 1.95 -13.04
CA LYS A 98 0.85 3.23 -13.71
C LYS A 98 -0.13 4.09 -12.92
N TYR A 99 -1.21 3.49 -12.41
CA TYR A 99 -2.16 4.20 -11.56
C TYR A 99 -1.52 4.63 -10.24
N MET A 100 -0.87 3.71 -9.52
CA MET A 100 -0.32 3.97 -8.19
C MET A 100 0.87 4.93 -8.23
N LEU A 101 1.74 4.83 -9.20
CA LEU A 101 2.85 5.78 -9.41
C LEU A 101 2.29 7.19 -9.63
N LYS A 102 1.32 7.33 -10.53
CA LYS A 102 0.67 8.62 -10.80
C LYS A 102 -0.05 9.19 -9.57
N ALA A 103 -0.80 8.37 -8.83
CA ALA A 103 -1.50 8.77 -7.61
C ALA A 103 -0.53 9.30 -6.54
N ASN A 104 0.66 8.70 -6.46
CA ASN A 104 1.70 9.11 -5.52
C ASN A 104 2.63 10.22 -6.07
N GLY A 105 2.37 10.75 -7.27
CA GLY A 105 3.15 11.81 -7.88
C GLY A 105 4.58 11.39 -8.25
N ILE A 106 4.75 10.12 -8.66
CA ILE A 106 6.01 9.54 -9.10
C ILE A 106 5.98 9.45 -10.63
N ASP A 107 6.86 10.19 -11.29
CA ASP A 107 7.01 10.22 -12.76
C ASP A 107 8.07 9.20 -13.19
N LYS A 108 7.73 7.93 -13.11
CA LYS A 108 8.57 6.77 -13.45
C LYS A 108 7.74 5.66 -14.07
N GLU A 109 8.42 4.74 -14.77
CA GLU A 109 7.80 3.56 -15.34
C GLU A 109 7.88 2.36 -14.38
N PHE A 110 7.01 1.38 -14.57
CA PHE A 110 7.07 0.12 -13.84
C PHE A 110 8.06 -0.83 -14.53
N THR A 111 9.35 -0.58 -14.29
CA THR A 111 10.48 -1.36 -14.79
C THR A 111 11.50 -1.58 -13.67
N ALA A 112 12.39 -2.55 -13.83
CA ALA A 112 13.46 -2.78 -12.86
C ALA A 112 14.48 -1.63 -12.84
N GLU A 113 14.69 -0.98 -14.00
CA GLU A 113 15.62 0.12 -14.17
C GLU A 113 15.15 1.40 -13.49
N ASP A 114 13.83 1.63 -13.44
CA ASP A 114 13.21 2.84 -12.87
C ASP A 114 12.89 2.70 -11.37
N ALA A 115 13.01 1.48 -10.82
CA ALA A 115 12.91 1.30 -9.38
C ALA A 115 14.09 1.95 -8.65
N ASP A 116 13.82 2.73 -7.61
CA ASP A 116 14.86 3.42 -6.83
C ASP A 116 15.64 2.47 -5.93
N GLN A 117 14.97 1.42 -5.46
CA GLN A 117 15.55 0.40 -4.61
C GLN A 117 15.12 -0.98 -5.08
N HIS A 118 16.06 -1.92 -5.05
CA HIS A 118 15.81 -3.32 -5.33
C HIS A 118 16.53 -4.19 -4.30
N PHE A 119 15.76 -5.02 -3.61
CA PHE A 119 16.27 -6.05 -2.71
C PHE A 119 16.04 -7.40 -3.37
N SER A 120 17.15 -8.06 -3.74
CA SER A 120 17.07 -9.33 -4.47
C SER A 120 16.56 -10.47 -3.60
N ALA A 121 15.76 -11.34 -4.21
CA ALA A 121 15.26 -12.55 -3.59
C ALA A 121 16.36 -13.51 -3.16
N ASP A 122 16.14 -14.13 -2.04
CA ASP A 122 16.86 -15.35 -1.63
C ASP A 122 15.84 -16.46 -1.30
N SER A 123 16.29 -17.57 -0.73
CA SER A 123 15.42 -18.69 -0.36
C SER A 123 14.35 -18.34 0.70
N ARG A 124 14.41 -17.18 1.33
CA ARG A 124 13.53 -16.75 2.41
C ARG A 124 12.84 -15.42 2.15
N HIS A 125 13.40 -14.58 1.27
CA HIS A 125 12.91 -13.24 1.02
C HIS A 125 12.50 -13.07 -0.45
N PRO A 126 11.42 -12.34 -0.76
CA PRO A 126 11.04 -12.02 -2.14
C PRO A 126 11.98 -10.99 -2.77
N ASP A 127 11.90 -10.87 -4.10
CA ASP A 127 12.41 -9.70 -4.81
C ASP A 127 11.50 -8.51 -4.52
N VAL A 128 12.03 -7.44 -3.96
CA VAL A 128 11.26 -6.23 -3.65
C VAL A 128 11.79 -5.05 -4.44
N TYR A 129 10.91 -4.42 -5.20
CA TYR A 129 11.16 -3.20 -5.96
C TYR A 129 10.39 -2.05 -5.33
N SER A 130 11.04 -0.89 -5.17
CA SER A 130 10.45 0.30 -4.57
C SER A 130 10.60 1.51 -5.47
N TRP A 131 9.54 2.27 -5.61
CA TRP A 131 9.53 3.58 -6.24
C TRP A 131 9.30 4.62 -5.15
N THR A 132 10.23 5.55 -5.06
CA THR A 132 10.30 6.54 -3.99
C THR A 132 10.00 7.94 -4.51
N LYS A 133 9.60 8.81 -3.60
CA LYS A 133 9.53 10.25 -3.80
C LYS A 133 10.36 10.93 -2.72
N THR A 134 11.29 11.78 -3.10
CA THR A 134 12.04 12.58 -2.13
C THR A 134 11.17 13.73 -1.64
N ILE A 135 10.91 13.77 -0.33
CA ILE A 135 10.08 14.78 0.33
C ILE A 135 10.90 15.37 1.49
N ASP A 136 11.16 16.66 1.47
CA ASP A 136 11.95 17.36 2.50
C ASP A 136 13.31 16.68 2.79
N GLY A 137 13.92 16.08 1.74
CA GLY A 137 15.22 15.38 1.82
C GLY A 137 15.13 13.92 2.29
N VAL A 138 13.93 13.40 2.51
CA VAL A 138 13.68 12.00 2.87
C VAL A 138 13.15 11.24 1.67
N ASP A 139 13.75 10.09 1.36
CA ASP A 139 13.28 9.19 0.30
C ASP A 139 12.17 8.29 0.85
N VAL A 140 10.94 8.58 0.43
CA VAL A 140 9.73 7.89 0.89
C VAL A 140 9.32 6.82 -0.11
N PRO A 141 9.32 5.52 0.26
CA PRO A 141 8.90 4.42 -0.62
C PRO A 141 7.36 4.36 -0.70
N LEU A 142 6.77 5.04 -1.68
CA LEU A 142 5.32 5.17 -1.80
C LEU A 142 4.67 4.02 -2.58
N VAL A 143 5.41 3.37 -3.48
CA VAL A 143 4.92 2.21 -4.24
C VAL A 143 5.94 1.09 -4.13
N GLN A 144 5.51 -0.09 -3.68
CA GLN A 144 6.34 -1.28 -3.62
C GLN A 144 5.67 -2.46 -4.32
N TRP A 145 6.48 -3.25 -5.00
CA TRP A 145 6.08 -4.54 -5.55
C TRP A 145 7.06 -5.62 -5.11
N ALA A 146 6.54 -6.70 -4.54
CA ALA A 146 7.32 -7.84 -4.09
C ALA A 146 6.97 -9.09 -4.91
N LEU A 147 7.98 -9.71 -5.53
CA LEU A 147 7.85 -10.94 -6.28
C LEU A 147 8.38 -12.13 -5.46
N CYS A 148 7.48 -13.03 -5.10
CA CYS A 148 7.84 -14.25 -4.37
C CYS A 148 8.15 -15.38 -5.36
N LEU A 149 9.36 -15.91 -5.33
CA LEU A 149 9.79 -17.01 -6.21
C LEU A 149 8.99 -18.29 -5.94
N LEU A 150 8.64 -19.01 -7.00
CA LEU A 150 7.93 -20.31 -6.99
C LEU A 150 6.59 -20.31 -6.22
N ARG A 151 6.07 -19.15 -5.91
CA ARG A 151 4.82 -18.99 -5.16
C ARG A 151 3.61 -19.03 -6.08
N PRO A 152 2.63 -19.92 -5.85
CA PRO A 152 1.34 -19.92 -6.55
C PRO A 152 0.40 -18.83 -5.98
N HIS A 153 -0.86 -18.83 -6.48
CA HIS A 153 -1.92 -17.91 -6.02
C HIS A 153 -2.36 -18.22 -4.59
N ASN A 154 -1.64 -17.68 -3.63
CA ASN A 154 -1.96 -17.79 -2.20
C ASN A 154 -1.33 -16.63 -1.41
N CYS A 155 -1.62 -16.57 -0.09
CA CYS A 155 -0.87 -15.76 0.86
C CYS A 155 -0.20 -16.68 1.90
N TYR A 156 0.95 -16.25 2.37
CA TYR A 156 1.69 -16.94 3.43
C TYR A 156 1.67 -16.11 4.72
N PRO A 157 1.84 -16.77 5.89
CA PRO A 157 1.99 -16.04 7.15
C PRO A 157 3.10 -15.00 7.15
N SER A 158 4.14 -15.18 6.33
CA SER A 158 5.24 -14.23 6.15
C SER A 158 4.86 -12.94 5.42
N ASP A 159 3.72 -12.90 4.73
CA ASP A 159 3.29 -11.69 4.01
C ASP A 159 2.86 -10.59 4.99
N MET A 160 2.21 -10.97 6.08
CA MET A 160 1.68 -9.98 7.02
C MET A 160 2.78 -9.15 7.68
N PRO A 161 3.89 -9.72 8.20
CA PRO A 161 5.03 -8.93 8.63
C PRO A 161 5.57 -8.00 7.56
N MET A 162 5.75 -8.47 6.32
CA MET A 162 6.26 -7.65 5.23
C MET A 162 5.34 -6.47 4.89
N LEU A 163 4.02 -6.72 4.82
CA LEU A 163 3.03 -5.67 4.59
C LEU A 163 2.99 -4.69 5.77
N TRP A 164 3.13 -5.22 7.00
CA TRP A 164 3.18 -4.39 8.20
C TRP A 164 4.42 -3.50 8.21
N ASP A 165 5.62 -4.06 7.97
CA ASP A 165 6.89 -3.32 7.90
C ASP A 165 6.84 -2.18 6.86
N PHE A 166 6.04 -2.31 5.79
CA PHE A 166 5.78 -1.23 4.86
C PHE A 166 4.77 -0.22 5.41
N MET A 167 3.61 -0.70 5.91
CA MET A 167 2.47 0.17 6.23
C MET A 167 2.67 0.98 7.52
N GLU A 168 3.38 0.44 8.53
CA GLU A 168 3.53 1.07 9.85
C GLU A 168 4.21 2.44 9.83
N HIS A 169 4.93 2.75 8.74
CA HIS A 169 5.57 4.05 8.52
C HIS A 169 4.58 5.16 8.15
N PHE A 170 3.36 4.83 7.76
CA PHE A 170 2.38 5.80 7.29
C PHE A 170 1.28 6.07 8.32
N SER A 171 0.87 7.34 8.38
CA SER A 171 -0.27 7.78 9.17
C SER A 171 -1.00 8.92 8.48
N PHE A 172 -2.18 9.28 8.94
CA PHE A 172 -2.88 10.46 8.47
C PHE A 172 -3.57 11.18 9.64
N GLU A 173 -3.88 12.43 9.42
CA GLU A 173 -4.74 13.22 10.30
C GLU A 173 -5.88 13.80 9.48
N LYS A 174 -7.06 13.81 10.07
CA LYS A 174 -8.24 14.39 9.47
C LYS A 174 -8.67 15.62 10.25
N ALA A 175 -8.63 16.78 9.63
CA ALA A 175 -9.10 18.03 10.22
C ALA A 175 -10.64 18.07 10.28
N GLU A 176 -11.21 18.98 11.08
CA GLU A 176 -12.66 19.16 11.21
C GLU A 176 -13.35 19.51 9.88
N ASP A 177 -12.66 20.18 8.98
CA ASP A 177 -13.14 20.53 7.64
C ASP A 177 -13.07 19.37 6.64
N GLY A 178 -12.56 18.20 7.08
CA GLY A 178 -12.39 17.01 6.27
C GLY A 178 -11.06 16.93 5.51
N THR A 179 -10.19 17.92 5.64
CA THR A 179 -8.85 17.90 5.03
C THR A 179 -8.03 16.75 5.61
N ILE A 180 -7.39 15.97 4.74
CA ILE A 180 -6.49 14.87 5.12
C ILE A 180 -5.04 15.31 4.93
N THR A 181 -4.25 15.15 5.98
CA THR A 181 -2.79 15.28 5.91
C THR A 181 -2.18 13.91 6.17
N ARG A 182 -1.35 13.43 5.25
CA ARG A 182 -0.65 12.16 5.38
C ARG A 182 0.80 12.38 5.76
N TYR A 183 1.34 11.42 6.50
CA TYR A 183 2.70 11.46 7.01
C TYR A 183 3.41 10.14 6.71
N TYR A 184 4.71 10.24 6.50
CA TYR A 184 5.65 9.12 6.54
C TYR A 184 6.66 9.39 7.64
N SER A 185 6.97 8.37 8.45
CA SER A 185 8.03 8.40 9.46
C SER A 185 8.94 7.20 9.25
N ALA A 186 10.24 7.43 9.10
CA ALA A 186 11.22 6.36 8.98
C ALA A 186 11.31 5.53 10.27
N SER A 187 11.04 6.15 11.42
CA SER A 187 10.97 5.49 12.73
C SER A 187 9.60 4.86 13.04
N ALA A 188 8.74 4.69 12.04
CA ALA A 188 7.39 4.11 12.14
C ALA A 188 6.49 4.86 13.14
N PHE A 189 6.28 4.32 14.34
CA PHE A 189 5.37 4.90 15.33
C PHE A 189 5.91 6.16 16.01
N GLU A 190 7.21 6.38 15.99
CA GLU A 190 7.84 7.59 16.49
C GLU A 190 7.73 8.68 15.41
N ARG A 191 7.02 9.78 15.69
CA ARG A 191 6.71 10.81 14.69
C ARG A 191 7.72 11.95 14.63
N ASP A 192 8.81 11.91 15.39
CA ASP A 192 9.79 12.99 15.48
C ASP A 192 10.50 13.27 14.14
N ASP A 193 10.50 12.30 13.22
CA ASP A 193 11.07 12.38 11.87
C ASP A 193 10.02 12.40 10.76
N ALA A 194 8.75 12.65 11.08
CA ALA A 194 7.67 12.58 10.12
C ALA A 194 7.74 13.68 9.06
N VAL A 195 7.60 13.29 7.79
CA VAL A 195 7.43 14.21 6.66
C VAL A 195 6.01 14.17 6.12
N ILE A 196 5.52 15.31 5.63
CA ILE A 196 4.17 15.44 5.07
C ILE A 196 4.19 14.98 3.61
N LEU A 197 3.33 14.00 3.29
CA LEU A 197 3.12 13.54 1.92
C LEU A 197 2.23 14.55 1.17
N LYS A 198 2.76 15.14 0.10
CA LYS A 198 2.09 16.14 -0.74
C LYS A 198 1.88 15.61 -2.15
#